data_608ade83d23045cdea6365fc300e055f
#
_entry.id   608ade83d23045cdea6365fc300e055f
#
_cell.length_a   1.000
_cell.length_b   1.000
_cell.length_c   1.000
_cell.angle_alpha   90.00
_cell.angle_beta   90.00
_cell.angle_gamma   90.00
#
_symmetry.space_group_name_H-M   'P 1'
#
loop_
_entity.id
_entity.type
_entity.pdbx_description
1 polymer ?
#
loop_
_entity_poly.entity_id
_entity_poly.type
_entity_poly.pdbx_seq_one_letter_code
_entity_poly.pdbx_strand_id
1 'polypeptide(L)'
;MLIDNQLTLGTAKLGMPAYGYSDGHALVDPVDFILRSLSRGIRFIDTSPRYGNSEELIGKALNLSKKKLSVSTKIDNLVSKSGNTPNSMIKSINESISKLNAPIDICYLHQNDIEIISDKYVHAGIKALKNSNLVKEVGTSVYSQEELIYSLDCGIYDWVQIPVNILDTSFYRIASNHVSEAKIAARSVFLQGVIFNDERARMNIKDHNE
;
A
#
# COMPACT_ATOMS: atom_id res chain seq x y z
N MET A 1 -20.93 7.40 -6.48
CA MET A 1 -19.61 7.99 -6.31
C MET A 1 -18.79 7.63 -7.54
N LEU A 2 -18.46 8.57 -8.42
CA LEU A 2 -17.58 8.30 -9.56
C LEU A 2 -16.18 8.13 -8.99
N ILE A 3 -15.66 6.91 -9.03
CA ILE A 3 -14.29 6.62 -8.72
C ILE A 3 -13.47 7.26 -9.84
N ASP A 4 -12.69 8.26 -9.49
CA ASP A 4 -11.66 8.77 -10.38
C ASP A 4 -10.66 7.61 -10.55
N ASN A 5 -10.74 6.90 -11.67
CA ASN A 5 -9.98 5.67 -11.93
C ASN A 5 -8.49 6.02 -12.10
N GLN A 6 -7.81 6.21 -10.98
CA GLN A 6 -6.41 6.55 -10.96
C GLN A 6 -5.58 5.28 -10.83
N LEU A 7 -4.69 5.06 -11.78
CA LEU A 7 -3.78 3.94 -11.75
C LEU A 7 -2.58 4.25 -10.83
N THR A 8 -2.39 3.40 -9.82
CA THR A 8 -1.25 3.48 -8.89
C THR A 8 -0.21 2.43 -9.24
N LEU A 9 1.06 2.83 -9.34
CA LEU A 9 2.17 1.91 -9.52
C LEU A 9 2.55 1.27 -8.17
N GLY A 10 2.28 -0.03 -8.02
CA GLY A 10 2.81 -0.82 -6.90
C GLY A 10 4.28 -1.16 -7.11
N THR A 11 5.10 -1.04 -6.06
CA THR A 11 6.56 -1.12 -6.17
C THR A 11 7.20 -2.28 -5.43
N ALA A 12 6.41 -3.21 -4.89
CA ALA A 12 6.93 -4.35 -4.13
C ALA A 12 7.98 -5.14 -4.92
N LYS A 13 7.73 -5.45 -6.19
CA LYS A 13 8.65 -6.18 -7.05
C LYS A 13 9.90 -5.39 -7.43
N LEU A 14 9.85 -4.06 -7.40
CA LEU A 14 11.01 -3.22 -7.72
C LEU A 14 12.07 -3.27 -6.62
N GLY A 15 11.64 -3.28 -5.36
CA GLY A 15 12.53 -3.42 -4.20
C GLY A 15 12.83 -4.87 -3.80
N MET A 16 11.98 -5.80 -4.21
CA MET A 16 12.08 -7.24 -3.92
C MET A 16 11.89 -8.05 -5.21
N PRO A 17 12.95 -8.30 -6.00
CA PRO A 17 12.82 -8.98 -7.30
C PRO A 17 12.15 -10.34 -7.26
N ALA A 18 12.29 -11.07 -6.14
CA ALA A 18 11.65 -12.37 -5.92
C ALA A 18 10.17 -12.28 -5.49
N TYR A 19 9.60 -11.06 -5.32
CA TYR A 19 8.21 -10.89 -4.92
C TYR A 19 7.24 -11.38 -6.00
N GLY A 20 6.25 -12.15 -5.58
CA GLY A 20 5.21 -12.70 -6.45
C GLY A 20 5.72 -13.84 -7.33
N TYR A 21 4.96 -14.16 -8.37
CA TYR A 21 5.32 -15.20 -9.35
C TYR A 21 6.43 -14.68 -10.28
N SER A 22 7.68 -14.96 -9.92
CA SER A 22 8.86 -14.45 -10.63
C SER A 22 10.03 -15.40 -10.42
N ASP A 23 10.91 -15.47 -11.41
CA ASP A 23 12.18 -16.16 -11.35
C ASP A 23 13.26 -15.44 -10.51
N GLY A 24 12.88 -14.33 -9.87
CA GLY A 24 13.77 -13.51 -9.05
C GLY A 24 14.63 -12.52 -9.83
N HIS A 25 14.61 -12.56 -11.16
CA HIS A 25 15.37 -11.64 -11.99
C HIS A 25 14.59 -10.36 -12.30
N ALA A 26 15.18 -9.22 -12.03
CA ALA A 26 14.68 -7.95 -12.53
C ALA A 26 15.13 -7.81 -14.00
N LEU A 27 14.18 -7.82 -14.92
CA LEU A 27 14.46 -7.67 -16.37
C LEU A 27 14.79 -6.22 -16.76
N VAL A 28 14.53 -5.26 -15.88
CA VAL A 28 14.63 -3.81 -16.15
C VAL A 28 15.21 -3.13 -14.91
N ASP A 29 16.04 -2.09 -15.14
CA ASP A 29 16.46 -1.21 -14.05
C ASP A 29 15.24 -0.58 -13.36
N PRO A 30 15.09 -0.72 -12.04
CA PRO A 30 13.90 -0.24 -11.34
C PRO A 30 13.69 1.27 -11.45
N VAL A 31 14.76 2.06 -11.44
CA VAL A 31 14.68 3.54 -11.55
C VAL A 31 14.21 3.92 -12.95
N ASP A 32 14.78 3.30 -13.98
CA ASP A 32 14.36 3.51 -15.37
C ASP A 32 12.89 3.11 -15.58
N PHE A 33 12.45 1.99 -14.98
CA PHE A 33 11.06 1.56 -15.03
C PHE A 33 10.12 2.60 -14.41
N ILE A 34 10.47 3.16 -13.23
CA ILE A 34 9.69 4.23 -12.61
C ILE A 34 9.64 5.44 -13.53
N LEU A 35 10.79 5.89 -14.06
CA LEU A 35 10.86 7.05 -14.96
C LEU A 35 9.99 6.87 -16.22
N ARG A 36 10.02 5.70 -16.84
CA ARG A 36 9.15 5.36 -17.99
C ARG A 36 7.66 5.36 -17.59
N SER A 37 7.32 4.85 -16.40
CA SER A 37 5.95 4.86 -15.90
C SER A 37 5.44 6.30 -15.73
N LEU A 38 6.28 7.18 -15.17
CA LEU A 38 5.99 8.61 -15.04
C LEU A 38 5.81 9.31 -16.38
N SER A 39 6.64 8.96 -17.38
CA SER A 39 6.53 9.53 -18.73
C SER A 39 5.22 9.14 -19.41
N ARG A 40 4.68 7.95 -19.08
CA ARG A 40 3.41 7.43 -19.58
C ARG A 40 2.18 7.88 -18.80
N GLY A 41 2.35 8.79 -17.83
CA GLY A 41 1.21 9.41 -17.15
C GLY A 41 0.89 8.87 -15.76
N ILE A 42 1.61 7.88 -15.25
CA ILE A 42 1.47 7.47 -13.84
C ILE A 42 1.79 8.67 -12.94
N ARG A 43 0.90 8.89 -11.96
CA ARG A 43 1.01 10.00 -10.98
C ARG A 43 0.94 9.54 -9.53
N PHE A 44 0.64 8.25 -9.31
CA PHE A 44 0.48 7.65 -7.99
C PHE A 44 1.42 6.46 -7.86
N ILE A 45 2.14 6.38 -6.73
CA ILE A 45 3.03 5.26 -6.39
C ILE A 45 2.67 4.76 -5.00
N ASP A 46 2.56 3.43 -4.86
CA ASP A 46 2.41 2.74 -3.58
C ASP A 46 3.65 1.93 -3.25
N THR A 47 4.21 2.18 -2.06
CA THR A 47 5.40 1.50 -1.55
C THR A 47 5.24 1.07 -0.08
N SER A 48 6.31 0.60 0.52
CA SER A 48 6.39 0.22 1.93
C SER A 48 7.84 0.07 2.36
N PRO A 49 8.20 0.36 3.63
CA PRO A 49 9.49 0.02 4.20
C PRO A 49 9.84 -1.48 4.10
N ARG A 50 8.81 -2.36 4.04
CA ARG A 50 8.99 -3.81 3.84
C ARG A 50 9.35 -4.22 2.42
N TYR A 51 9.31 -3.31 1.45
CA TYR A 51 9.61 -3.62 0.05
C TYR A 51 11.09 -3.44 -0.29
N GLY A 52 11.99 -3.96 0.55
CA GLY A 52 13.43 -3.88 0.35
C GLY A 52 13.90 -2.42 0.24
N ASN A 53 14.57 -2.09 -0.85
CA ASN A 53 15.07 -0.73 -1.12
C ASN A 53 14.12 0.11 -2.01
N SER A 54 12.83 -0.26 -2.09
CA SER A 54 11.86 0.39 -2.98
C SER A 54 11.74 1.90 -2.71
N GLU A 55 11.75 2.35 -1.45
CA GLU A 55 11.64 3.76 -1.09
C GLU A 55 12.84 4.57 -1.62
N GLU A 56 14.05 4.04 -1.51
CA GLU A 56 15.27 4.67 -2.05
C GLU A 56 15.27 4.73 -3.58
N LEU A 57 14.78 3.69 -4.24
CA LEU A 57 14.65 3.64 -5.70
C LEU A 57 13.65 4.70 -6.21
N ILE A 58 12.52 4.86 -5.51
CA ILE A 58 11.54 5.91 -5.79
C ILE A 58 12.17 7.29 -5.58
N GLY A 59 12.86 7.51 -4.45
CA GLY A 59 13.54 8.77 -4.17
C GLY A 59 14.54 9.17 -5.26
N LYS A 60 15.34 8.20 -5.76
CA LYS A 60 16.24 8.41 -6.90
C LYS A 60 15.49 8.81 -8.17
N ALA A 61 14.40 8.12 -8.50
CA ALA A 61 13.60 8.43 -9.69
C ALA A 61 12.93 9.80 -9.59
N LEU A 62 12.43 10.19 -8.42
CA LEU A 62 11.84 11.50 -8.18
C LEU A 62 12.83 12.63 -8.36
N ASN A 63 14.05 12.49 -7.84
CA ASN A 63 15.13 13.46 -8.01
C ASN A 63 15.48 13.66 -9.48
N LEU A 64 15.47 12.59 -10.29
CA LEU A 64 15.78 12.66 -11.72
C LEU A 64 14.63 13.25 -12.54
N SER A 65 13.39 12.90 -12.21
CA SER A 65 12.21 13.28 -13.03
C SER A 65 11.75 14.71 -12.83
N LYS A 66 11.97 15.28 -11.64
CA LYS A 66 11.42 16.58 -11.18
C LYS A 66 9.87 16.66 -11.28
N LYS A 67 9.20 15.53 -11.47
CA LYS A 67 7.72 15.46 -11.55
C LYS A 67 7.13 15.31 -10.16
N LYS A 68 6.01 15.98 -9.93
CA LYS A 68 5.21 15.76 -8.71
C LYS A 68 4.49 14.41 -8.83
N LEU A 69 4.62 13.61 -7.79
CA LEU A 69 3.91 12.35 -7.60
C LEU A 69 3.15 12.38 -6.29
N SER A 70 2.03 11.68 -6.26
CA SER A 70 1.40 11.29 -5.03
C SER A 70 2.02 9.98 -4.57
N VAL A 71 2.59 9.98 -3.37
CA VAL A 71 3.28 8.83 -2.80
C VAL A 71 2.48 8.30 -1.63
N SER A 72 2.16 7.01 -1.68
CA SER A 72 1.71 6.26 -0.52
C SER A 72 2.78 5.31 -0.02
N THR A 73 2.95 5.25 1.31
CA THR A 73 3.80 4.26 1.98
C THR A 73 3.07 3.65 3.17
N LYS A 74 3.74 2.81 3.94
CA LYS A 74 3.10 2.08 5.03
C LYS A 74 3.89 2.20 6.32
N ILE A 75 3.20 2.17 7.45
CA ILE A 75 3.81 2.00 8.77
C ILE A 75 3.74 0.53 9.15
N ASP A 76 4.84 0.04 9.70
CA ASP A 76 5.01 -1.33 10.12
C ASP A 76 5.45 -1.42 11.59
N ASN A 77 5.53 -2.66 12.12
CA ASN A 77 5.98 -2.97 13.48
C ASN A 77 5.16 -2.24 14.56
N LEU A 78 3.85 -2.09 14.33
CA LEU A 78 2.94 -1.56 15.32
C LEU A 78 2.72 -2.58 16.44
N VAL A 79 2.66 -2.08 17.67
CA VAL A 79 2.40 -2.89 18.88
C VAL A 79 1.11 -2.37 19.51
N SER A 80 0.12 -3.24 19.66
CA SER A 80 -1.13 -2.89 20.35
C SER A 80 -0.88 -2.57 21.81
N LYS A 81 -1.73 -1.72 22.38
CA LYS A 81 -1.71 -1.34 23.82
C LYS A 81 -0.40 -0.71 24.30
N SER A 82 0.39 -0.12 23.37
CA SER A 82 1.66 0.54 23.68
C SER A 82 1.52 2.06 23.63
N GLY A 83 1.74 2.72 24.75
CA GLY A 83 1.74 4.19 24.81
C GLY A 83 2.84 4.86 23.99
N ASN A 84 3.85 4.12 23.53
CA ASN A 84 4.90 4.63 22.65
C ASN A 84 4.52 4.58 21.16
N THR A 85 3.38 3.99 20.80
CA THR A 85 2.94 3.83 19.42
C THR A 85 2.90 5.15 18.63
N PRO A 86 2.38 6.28 19.13
CA PRO A 86 2.40 7.54 18.39
C PRO A 86 3.81 8.00 18.01
N ASN A 87 4.79 7.89 18.90
CA ASN A 87 6.17 8.27 18.61
C ASN A 87 6.83 7.34 17.59
N SER A 88 6.57 6.03 17.68
CA SER A 88 7.11 5.06 16.72
C SER A 88 6.52 5.27 15.32
N MET A 89 5.26 5.64 15.22
CA MET A 89 4.62 5.97 13.93
C MET A 89 5.26 7.22 13.30
N ILE A 90 5.44 8.29 14.08
CA ILE A 90 6.11 9.52 13.61
C ILE A 90 7.55 9.21 13.15
N LYS A 91 8.29 8.41 13.93
CA LYS A 91 9.66 8.01 13.59
C LYS A 91 9.68 7.25 12.25
N SER A 92 8.81 6.25 12.08
CA SER A 92 8.71 5.45 10.86
C SER A 92 8.44 6.32 9.62
N ILE A 93 7.53 7.28 9.73
CA ILE A 93 7.21 8.20 8.62
C ILE A 93 8.39 9.12 8.30
N ASN A 94 9.11 9.65 9.28
CA ASN A 94 10.30 10.46 9.03
C ASN A 94 11.41 9.67 8.33
N GLU A 95 11.60 8.40 8.69
CA GLU A 95 12.52 7.50 8.00
C GLU A 95 12.12 7.29 6.53
N SER A 96 10.82 7.05 6.26
CA SER A 96 10.30 6.94 4.90
C SER A 96 10.48 8.24 4.11
N ILE A 97 10.17 9.40 4.68
CA ILE A 97 10.38 10.71 4.04
C ILE A 97 11.84 10.90 3.66
N SER A 98 12.77 10.53 4.55
CA SER A 98 14.21 10.63 4.29
C SER A 98 14.67 9.78 3.09
N LYS A 99 14.14 8.55 2.96
CA LYS A 99 14.46 7.63 1.85
C LYS A 99 13.81 8.06 0.54
N LEU A 100 12.53 8.43 0.60
CA LEU A 100 11.76 8.89 -0.56
C LEU A 100 12.23 10.26 -1.06
N ASN A 101 12.80 11.08 -0.19
CA ASN A 101 13.09 12.50 -0.45
C ASN A 101 11.88 13.25 -1.03
N ALA A 102 10.70 12.92 -0.53
CA ALA A 102 9.41 13.46 -0.99
C ALA A 102 8.38 13.44 0.14
N PRO A 103 7.37 14.33 0.11
CA PRO A 103 6.25 14.28 1.02
C PRO A 103 5.42 13.01 0.79
N ILE A 104 4.78 12.52 1.85
CA ILE A 104 3.88 11.37 1.81
C ILE A 104 2.44 11.89 1.78
N ASP A 105 1.69 11.49 0.75
CA ASP A 105 0.28 11.86 0.65
C ASP A 105 -0.59 10.92 1.48
N ILE A 106 -0.38 9.61 1.37
CA ILE A 106 -1.16 8.61 2.08
C ILE A 106 -0.23 7.67 2.86
N CYS A 107 -0.53 7.49 4.14
CA CYS A 107 0.13 6.49 4.97
C CYS A 107 -0.85 5.38 5.34
N TYR A 108 -0.55 4.14 4.95
CA TYR A 108 -1.34 2.98 5.35
C TYR A 108 -0.74 2.30 6.58
N LEU A 109 -1.58 1.74 7.45
CA LEU A 109 -1.13 0.73 8.39
C LEU A 109 -0.88 -0.57 7.63
N HIS A 110 0.33 -1.14 7.78
CA HIS A 110 0.70 -2.39 7.12
C HIS A 110 0.21 -3.62 7.90
N GLN A 111 0.19 -3.49 9.24
CA GLN A 111 -0.46 -4.44 10.13
C GLN A 111 -1.93 -4.06 10.25
N ASN A 112 -2.77 -5.05 10.06
CA ASN A 112 -4.20 -4.87 9.88
C ASN A 112 -5.04 -5.67 10.87
N ASP A 113 -4.41 -6.48 11.74
CA ASP A 113 -5.13 -7.22 12.78
C ASP A 113 -6.09 -6.29 13.51
N ILE A 114 -7.29 -6.77 13.79
CA ILE A 114 -8.35 -5.97 14.43
C ILE A 114 -7.89 -5.31 15.73
N GLU A 115 -7.01 -5.99 16.49
CA GLU A 115 -6.41 -5.45 17.71
C GLU A 115 -5.50 -4.24 17.45
N ILE A 116 -4.89 -4.15 16.29
CA ILE A 116 -4.03 -3.02 15.88
C ILE A 116 -4.88 -1.88 15.36
N ILE A 117 -5.76 -2.17 14.39
CA ILE A 117 -6.54 -1.12 13.72
C ILE A 117 -7.60 -0.48 14.63
N SER A 118 -8.00 -1.16 15.71
CA SER A 118 -8.93 -0.64 16.73
C SER A 118 -8.24 -0.08 17.98
N ASP A 119 -6.88 -0.13 18.05
CA ASP A 119 -6.16 0.26 19.23
C ASP A 119 -6.15 1.80 19.44
N LYS A 120 -6.47 2.24 20.65
CA LYS A 120 -6.53 3.66 20.99
C LYS A 120 -5.20 4.41 20.84
N TYR A 121 -4.07 3.74 21.04
CA TYR A 121 -2.75 4.36 20.88
C TYR A 121 -2.38 4.46 19.38
N VAL A 122 -2.81 3.50 18.56
CA VAL A 122 -2.71 3.60 17.11
C VAL A 122 -3.57 4.76 16.61
N HIS A 123 -4.80 4.90 17.10
CA HIS A 123 -5.68 6.05 16.78
C HIS A 123 -5.06 7.38 17.22
N ALA A 124 -4.42 7.42 18.40
CA ALA A 124 -3.69 8.61 18.84
C ALA A 124 -2.50 8.93 17.92
N GLY A 125 -1.80 7.90 17.46
CA GLY A 125 -0.71 8.03 16.49
C GLY A 125 -1.18 8.57 15.14
N ILE A 126 -2.32 8.10 14.63
CA ILE A 126 -2.95 8.62 13.40
C ILE A 126 -3.25 10.13 13.55
N LYS A 127 -3.85 10.53 14.66
CA LYS A 127 -4.12 11.94 14.95
C LYS A 127 -2.82 12.77 15.02
N ALA A 128 -1.79 12.23 15.66
CA ALA A 128 -0.49 12.90 15.73
C ALA A 128 0.15 13.09 14.35
N LEU A 129 0.10 12.08 13.48
CA LEU A 129 0.59 12.18 12.11
C LEU A 129 -0.14 13.25 11.30
N LYS A 130 -1.47 13.28 11.36
CA LYS A 130 -2.28 14.30 10.67
C LYS A 130 -1.96 15.71 11.21
N ASN A 131 -1.87 15.88 12.52
CA ASN A 131 -1.58 17.17 13.16
C ASN A 131 -0.15 17.68 12.88
N SER A 132 0.81 16.78 12.65
CA SER A 132 2.19 17.14 12.31
C SER A 132 2.40 17.52 10.84
N ASN A 133 1.38 17.38 9.99
CA ASN A 133 1.46 17.54 8.54
C ASN A 133 2.52 16.65 7.84
N LEU A 134 2.95 15.57 8.49
CA LEU A 134 3.88 14.61 7.90
C LEU A 134 3.22 13.77 6.81
N VAL A 135 1.92 13.55 6.92
CA VAL A 135 1.09 12.86 5.92
C VAL A 135 -0.22 13.63 5.72
N LYS A 136 -0.81 13.55 4.53
CA LYS A 136 -2.10 14.21 4.27
C LYS A 136 -3.27 13.35 4.74
N GLU A 137 -3.22 12.05 4.44
CA GLU A 137 -4.29 11.10 4.71
C GLU A 137 -3.72 9.82 5.29
N VAL A 138 -4.51 9.11 6.10
CA VAL A 138 -4.11 7.83 6.70
C VAL A 138 -5.13 6.76 6.34
N GLY A 139 -4.65 5.59 6.02
CA GLY A 139 -5.47 4.43 5.69
C GLY A 139 -5.01 3.16 6.38
N THR A 140 -5.73 2.09 6.10
CA THR A 140 -5.32 0.73 6.48
C THR A 140 -5.41 -0.21 5.29
N SER A 141 -4.61 -1.29 5.28
CA SER A 141 -4.63 -2.31 4.24
C SER A 141 -5.18 -3.61 4.83
N VAL A 142 -6.40 -3.98 4.47
CA VAL A 142 -7.17 -5.05 5.11
C VAL A 142 -7.07 -6.38 4.36
N TYR A 143 -7.25 -7.50 5.10
CA TYR A 143 -7.22 -8.86 4.58
C TYR A 143 -8.43 -9.72 4.99
N SER A 144 -9.24 -9.25 5.94
CA SER A 144 -10.48 -9.90 6.34
C SER A 144 -11.69 -8.97 6.19
N GLN A 145 -12.89 -9.55 6.12
CA GLN A 145 -14.14 -8.77 6.04
C GLN A 145 -14.40 -7.99 7.33
N GLU A 146 -14.01 -8.55 8.48
CA GLU A 146 -14.12 -7.89 9.77
C GLU A 146 -13.28 -6.61 9.82
N GLU A 147 -12.02 -6.69 9.39
CA GLU A 147 -11.13 -5.54 9.29
C GLU A 147 -11.68 -4.48 8.33
N LEU A 148 -12.24 -4.91 7.18
CA LEU A 148 -12.85 -4.01 6.22
C LEU A 148 -14.02 -3.24 6.83
N ILE A 149 -14.98 -3.96 7.41
CA ILE A 149 -16.19 -3.35 8.00
C ILE A 149 -15.79 -2.39 9.12
N TYR A 150 -14.94 -2.82 10.04
CA TYR A 150 -14.43 -1.96 11.10
C TYR A 150 -13.79 -0.68 10.54
N SER A 151 -12.94 -0.82 9.52
CA SER A 151 -12.21 0.32 8.94
C SER A 151 -13.14 1.32 8.24
N LEU A 152 -14.25 0.84 7.67
CA LEU A 152 -15.27 1.69 7.04
C LEU A 152 -16.15 2.40 8.07
N ASP A 153 -16.41 1.77 9.22
CA ASP A 153 -17.33 2.28 10.25
C ASP A 153 -16.67 3.23 11.25
N CYS A 154 -15.41 3.02 11.58
CA CYS A 154 -14.76 3.72 12.69
C CYS A 154 -14.52 5.23 12.45
N GLY A 155 -14.60 5.70 11.20
CA GLY A 155 -14.44 7.12 10.83
C GLY A 155 -13.04 7.72 11.06
N ILE A 156 -12.02 6.87 11.29
CA ILE A 156 -10.64 7.30 11.57
C ILE A 156 -9.78 7.26 10.32
N TYR A 157 -10.02 6.28 9.44
CA TYR A 157 -9.28 6.05 8.22
C TYR A 157 -9.88 6.82 7.06
N ASP A 158 -9.03 7.58 6.34
CA ASP A 158 -9.42 8.29 5.11
C ASP A 158 -9.43 7.32 3.91
N TRP A 159 -8.64 6.23 4.00
CA TRP A 159 -8.50 5.21 2.95
C TRP A 159 -8.56 3.80 3.51
N VAL A 160 -9.17 2.90 2.75
CA VAL A 160 -9.08 1.46 2.99
C VAL A 160 -8.56 0.77 1.73
N GLN A 161 -7.40 0.12 1.84
CA GLN A 161 -6.80 -0.64 0.75
C GLN A 161 -7.26 -2.10 0.81
N ILE A 162 -7.96 -2.57 -0.22
CA ILE A 162 -8.60 -3.88 -0.28
C ILE A 162 -8.02 -4.78 -1.38
N PRO A 163 -7.94 -6.10 -1.19
CA PRO A 163 -7.62 -7.02 -2.27
C PRO A 163 -8.81 -7.12 -3.24
N VAL A 164 -8.55 -6.91 -4.53
CA VAL A 164 -9.56 -7.08 -5.58
C VAL A 164 -8.87 -7.63 -6.83
N ASN A 165 -9.40 -8.68 -7.40
CA ASN A 165 -8.91 -9.23 -8.66
C ASN A 165 -10.06 -9.90 -9.45
N ILE A 166 -9.76 -10.38 -10.64
CA ILE A 166 -10.77 -10.97 -11.54
C ILE A 166 -11.44 -12.24 -10.95
N LEU A 167 -10.75 -12.95 -10.05
CA LEU A 167 -11.27 -14.18 -9.43
C LEU A 167 -12.02 -13.89 -8.13
N ASP A 168 -11.71 -12.77 -7.46
CA ASP A 168 -12.34 -12.40 -6.19
C ASP A 168 -12.62 -10.89 -6.13
N THR A 169 -13.91 -10.57 -6.13
CA THR A 169 -14.45 -9.22 -5.98
C THR A 169 -15.23 -9.03 -4.67
N SER A 170 -15.13 -9.96 -3.73
CA SER A 170 -15.92 -9.97 -2.50
C SER A 170 -15.76 -8.70 -1.68
N PHE A 171 -14.51 -8.26 -1.46
CA PHE A 171 -14.20 -7.02 -0.73
C PHE A 171 -14.77 -5.78 -1.43
N TYR A 172 -14.69 -5.73 -2.76
CA TYR A 172 -15.27 -4.61 -3.52
C TYR A 172 -16.79 -4.57 -3.36
N ARG A 173 -17.48 -5.72 -3.39
CA ARG A 173 -18.93 -5.79 -3.18
C ARG A 173 -19.34 -5.32 -1.80
N ILE A 174 -18.61 -5.70 -0.76
CA ILE A 174 -18.87 -5.21 0.61
C ILE A 174 -18.67 -3.70 0.65
N ALA A 175 -17.51 -3.21 0.20
CA ALA A 175 -17.18 -1.78 0.26
C ALA A 175 -18.16 -0.91 -0.55
N SER A 176 -18.61 -1.38 -1.74
CA SER A 176 -19.54 -0.61 -2.59
C SER A 176 -20.96 -0.52 -2.04
N ASN A 177 -21.36 -1.46 -1.21
CA ASN A 177 -22.66 -1.46 -0.53
C ASN A 177 -22.63 -0.81 0.86
N HIS A 178 -21.44 -0.40 1.32
CA HIS A 178 -21.25 0.20 2.63
C HIS A 178 -21.26 1.73 2.55
N VAL A 179 -21.95 2.38 3.47
CA VAL A 179 -21.96 3.85 3.56
C VAL A 179 -20.77 4.28 4.41
N SER A 180 -19.76 4.84 3.78
CA SER A 180 -18.56 5.34 4.45
C SER A 180 -17.98 6.53 3.71
N GLU A 181 -17.29 7.42 4.43
CA GLU A 181 -16.51 8.52 3.84
C GLU A 181 -15.12 8.07 3.40
N ALA A 182 -14.66 6.89 3.85
CA ALA A 182 -13.37 6.35 3.48
C ALA A 182 -13.31 6.03 1.98
N LYS A 183 -12.20 6.40 1.38
CA LYS A 183 -11.89 6.10 -0.03
C LYS A 183 -11.34 4.68 -0.14
N ILE A 184 -11.61 4.02 -1.26
CA ILE A 184 -11.17 2.65 -1.51
C ILE A 184 -10.02 2.63 -2.50
N ALA A 185 -8.94 1.89 -2.16
CA ALA A 185 -7.84 1.57 -3.05
C ALA A 185 -7.79 0.06 -3.31
N ALA A 186 -7.89 -0.36 -4.56
CA ALA A 186 -7.76 -1.77 -4.93
C ALA A 186 -6.29 -2.16 -5.07
N ARG A 187 -5.88 -3.27 -4.45
CA ARG A 187 -4.57 -3.91 -4.62
C ARG A 187 -4.69 -5.35 -5.10
N SER A 188 -3.56 -5.95 -5.43
CA SER A 188 -3.48 -7.36 -5.89
C SER A 188 -4.30 -7.66 -7.16
N VAL A 189 -4.61 -6.65 -7.96
CA VAL A 189 -5.47 -6.73 -9.15
C VAL A 189 -4.96 -7.77 -10.15
N PHE A 190 -3.65 -7.93 -10.26
CA PHE A 190 -2.99 -8.87 -11.16
C PHE A 190 -2.52 -10.16 -10.49
N LEU A 191 -3.00 -10.47 -9.26
CA LEU A 191 -2.65 -11.69 -8.52
C LEU A 191 -1.13 -11.90 -8.46
N GLN A 192 -0.37 -10.83 -8.15
CA GLN A 192 1.10 -10.84 -8.11
C GLN A 192 1.76 -11.32 -9.40
N GLY A 193 1.09 -11.16 -10.54
CA GLY A 193 1.59 -11.54 -11.86
C GLY A 193 1.10 -12.90 -12.37
N VAL A 194 0.38 -13.67 -11.57
CA VAL A 194 -0.17 -14.99 -11.97
C VAL A 194 -0.98 -14.92 -13.25
N ILE A 195 -1.81 -13.88 -13.42
CA ILE A 195 -2.67 -13.75 -14.60
C ILE A 195 -1.89 -13.57 -15.93
N PHE A 196 -0.60 -13.25 -15.85
CA PHE A 196 0.26 -13.07 -17.03
C PHE A 196 1.16 -14.27 -17.30
N ASN A 197 1.11 -15.31 -16.44
CA ASN A 197 2.04 -16.45 -16.52
C ASN A 197 1.29 -17.79 -16.51
N ASP A 198 0.65 -18.08 -17.65
CA ASP A 198 -0.27 -19.22 -17.83
C ASP A 198 0.37 -20.59 -17.55
N GLU A 199 1.63 -20.81 -17.93
CA GLU A 199 2.32 -22.10 -17.69
C GLU A 199 2.66 -22.35 -16.22
N ARG A 200 3.12 -21.33 -15.49
CA ARG A 200 3.44 -21.45 -14.06
C ARG A 200 2.20 -21.52 -13.17
N ALA A 201 1.12 -20.83 -13.55
CA ALA A 201 -0.16 -20.93 -12.86
C ALA A 201 -0.71 -22.36 -12.92
N ARG A 202 -0.55 -23.04 -14.04
CA ARG A 202 -0.99 -24.45 -14.21
C ARG A 202 -0.17 -25.44 -13.41
N MET A 203 1.12 -25.22 -13.21
CA MET A 203 1.98 -26.10 -12.39
C MET A 203 1.61 -26.02 -10.90
N ASN A 204 1.41 -24.83 -10.37
CA ASN A 204 1.13 -24.65 -8.94
C ASN A 204 -0.31 -25.04 -8.53
N ILE A 205 -1.28 -25.07 -9.46
CA ILE A 205 -2.63 -25.59 -9.17
C ILE A 205 -2.62 -27.12 -9.01
N LYS A 206 -1.68 -27.83 -9.64
CA LYS A 206 -1.57 -29.28 -9.51
C LYS A 206 -0.99 -29.71 -8.16
N ASP A 207 -0.06 -28.94 -7.59
CA ASP A 207 0.62 -29.27 -6.33
C ASP A 207 -0.23 -29.04 -5.08
N HIS A 208 -1.39 -28.38 -5.19
CA HIS A 208 -2.33 -28.19 -4.08
C HIS A 208 -3.52 -29.17 -4.07
N ASN A 209 -3.58 -30.11 -5.02
CA ASN A 209 -4.65 -31.11 -5.14
C ASN A 209 -4.14 -32.54 -4.89
N GLU A 210 -2.95 -32.75 -4.37
CA GLU A 210 -2.43 -33.98 -3.78
C GLU A 210 -2.27 -33.78 -2.26
#